data_cac44d5c7e4060f53f4e565ce397af1b
#
_entry.id   cac44d5c7e4060f53f4e565ce397af1b
#
_cell.length_a   1.000
_cell.length_b   1.000
_cell.length_c   1.000
_cell.angle_alpha   90.00
_cell.angle_beta   90.00
_cell.angle_gamma   90.00
#
_symmetry.space_group_name_H-M   'P 1'
#
loop_
_entity.id
_entity.type
_entity.pdbx_description
1 polymer ?
#
loop_
_entity_poly.entity_id
_entity_poly.type
_entity_poly.pdbx_seq_one_letter_code
_entity_poly.pdbx_strand_id
1 'polypeptide(L)'
;MIRFYFPIFALTAIMSMVACSGRDPVADEANNAAATPAQEDAVRPEVNSLGPANEGGANEAAAQSTVSRSIPAAMHGRWALTPADCTSTRGDAKGLLIVSADQLKFYESVGKPAGELKTSPDSATGDFAFTGEGMNWKKYEALELQGGKLVRTESDPMTSFTYARCTS
;
A
#
# COMPACT_ATOMS: atom_id res chain seq x y z
N MET A 1 44.98 -4.53 -32.81
CA MET A 1 44.57 -3.12 -32.88
C MET A 1 43.23 -3.08 -33.57
N ILE A 2 42.15 -2.98 -32.82
CA ILE A 2 40.77 -2.93 -33.35
C ILE A 2 40.22 -1.56 -32.89
N ARG A 3 39.96 -0.70 -33.86
CA ARG A 3 39.39 0.62 -33.67
C ARG A 3 37.87 0.49 -33.70
N PHE A 4 37.20 0.76 -32.57
CA PHE A 4 35.75 0.91 -32.54
C PHE A 4 35.36 2.34 -32.90
N TYR A 5 34.63 2.48 -33.99
CA TYR A 5 33.99 3.74 -34.39
C TYR A 5 32.65 3.85 -33.63
N PHE A 6 32.49 4.92 -32.88
CA PHE A 6 31.21 5.33 -32.30
C PHE A 6 30.47 6.25 -33.28
N PRO A 7 29.24 6.00 -33.65
CA PRO A 7 28.40 6.97 -34.33
C PRO A 7 27.79 7.94 -33.34
N ILE A 8 27.99 9.20 -33.59
CA ILE A 8 27.37 10.33 -32.92
C ILE A 8 25.93 10.45 -33.44
N PHE A 9 24.95 10.18 -32.62
CA PHE A 9 23.55 10.49 -32.90
C PHE A 9 23.24 11.90 -32.42
N ALA A 10 22.97 12.79 -33.37
CA ALA A 10 22.47 14.13 -33.11
C ALA A 10 21.02 14.09 -32.64
N LEU A 11 20.78 14.63 -31.48
CA LEU A 11 19.46 14.77 -30.85
C LEU A 11 18.85 16.11 -31.29
N THR A 12 17.84 16.07 -32.16
CA THR A 12 17.02 17.25 -32.50
C THR A 12 15.89 17.40 -31.48
N ALA A 13 15.95 18.47 -30.70
CA ALA A 13 14.89 18.92 -29.82
C ALA A 13 13.77 19.57 -30.62
N ILE A 14 12.56 19.06 -30.51
CA ILE A 14 11.33 19.72 -30.97
C ILE A 14 10.61 20.23 -29.75
N MET A 15 10.63 21.55 -29.60
CA MET A 15 9.87 22.32 -28.61
C MET A 15 8.48 22.58 -29.19
N SER A 16 7.44 22.00 -28.61
CA SER A 16 6.06 22.37 -28.89
C SER A 16 5.45 23.04 -27.67
N MET A 17 5.35 24.37 -27.75
CA MET A 17 4.53 25.16 -26.84
C MET A 17 3.07 25.04 -27.25
N VAL A 18 2.21 24.59 -26.35
CA VAL A 18 0.76 24.80 -26.43
C VAL A 18 0.35 25.68 -25.27
N ALA A 19 0.08 26.93 -25.59
CA ALA A 19 -0.62 27.86 -24.74
C ALA A 19 -2.13 27.67 -24.98
N CYS A 20 -2.91 27.44 -23.95
CA CYS A 20 -4.34 27.66 -23.95
C CYS A 20 -4.76 28.36 -22.68
N SER A 21 -5.08 29.56 -22.92
CA SER A 21 -5.88 30.60 -22.32
C SER A 21 -6.97 30.16 -21.37
N GLY A 22 -7.05 30.99 -20.33
CA GLY A 22 -7.99 30.98 -19.26
C GLY A 22 -9.47 31.18 -19.65
N ARG A 23 -10.30 30.87 -18.67
CA ARG A 23 -11.62 31.47 -18.49
C ARG A 23 -11.96 31.43 -17.01
N ASP A 24 -11.84 32.58 -16.40
CA ASP A 24 -12.40 32.94 -15.12
C ASP A 24 -13.85 33.40 -15.30
N PRO A 25 -14.53 33.85 -14.27
CA PRO A 25 -15.48 33.13 -13.43
C PRO A 25 -16.87 33.70 -13.58
N VAL A 26 -17.87 33.03 -13.12
CA VAL A 26 -19.19 33.66 -12.84
C VAL A 26 -19.58 33.24 -11.44
N ALA A 27 -19.59 34.26 -10.60
CA ALA A 27 -20.33 34.29 -9.37
C ALA A 27 -21.82 34.39 -9.70
N ASP A 28 -22.63 33.68 -8.95
CA ASP A 28 -24.01 34.12 -8.67
C ASP A 28 -24.42 33.63 -7.30
N GLU A 29 -24.75 34.57 -6.56
CA GLU A 29 -25.37 34.90 -5.33
C GLU A 29 -26.63 34.10 -4.97
N ALA A 30 -26.72 33.85 -3.68
CA ALA A 30 -27.83 34.11 -2.77
C ALA A 30 -29.24 33.53 -3.08
N ASN A 31 -29.71 32.74 -2.11
CA ASN A 31 -30.92 32.96 -1.32
C ASN A 31 -31.04 31.84 -0.29
N ASN A 32 -30.84 32.15 0.99
CA ASN A 32 -31.77 32.70 1.96
C ASN A 32 -33.09 31.94 2.07
N ALA A 33 -33.26 31.28 3.17
CA ALA A 33 -34.42 31.32 4.06
C ALA A 33 -34.36 30.18 5.06
N ALA A 34 -34.09 30.57 6.24
CA ALA A 34 -34.57 30.24 7.54
C ALA A 34 -35.93 29.50 7.62
N ALA A 35 -35.92 28.45 8.43
CA ALA A 35 -37.00 28.15 9.38
C ALA A 35 -36.58 26.95 10.27
N THR A 36 -36.30 27.24 11.51
CA THR A 36 -36.55 26.43 12.71
C THR A 36 -37.91 26.96 13.28
N PRO A 37 -38.63 26.30 14.16
CA PRO A 37 -38.46 25.12 14.98
C PRO A 37 -39.73 24.24 15.17
N ALA A 38 -39.63 23.16 15.92
CA ALA A 38 -40.52 22.64 16.96
C ALA A 38 -40.23 21.15 17.12
N GLN A 39 -39.66 20.72 18.14
CA GLN A 39 -40.11 20.29 19.48
C GLN A 39 -41.35 19.37 19.54
N GLU A 40 -41.14 18.40 20.41
CA GLU A 40 -42.08 17.49 21.12
C GLU A 40 -42.22 16.13 20.44
N ASP A 41 -42.25 15.03 21.12
CA ASP A 41 -42.24 14.70 22.57
C ASP A 41 -42.02 13.20 22.69
N ALA A 42 -41.51 12.83 23.81
CA ALA A 42 -41.45 11.56 24.45
C ALA A 42 -42.43 10.47 23.96
N VAL A 43 -41.95 9.25 23.88
CA VAL A 43 -42.50 8.07 24.54
C VAL A 43 -41.49 6.94 24.58
N ARG A 44 -40.94 6.66 25.75
CA ARG A 44 -40.40 5.39 26.15
C ARG A 44 -41.57 4.44 26.48
N PRO A 45 -41.52 3.21 26.10
CA PRO A 45 -41.68 2.17 27.13
C PRO A 45 -40.53 1.17 27.10
N GLU A 46 -40.03 0.94 28.31
CA GLU A 46 -39.42 -0.28 28.73
C GLU A 46 -40.37 -1.43 28.50
N VAL A 47 -39.82 -2.56 28.32
CA VAL A 47 -39.91 -3.82 29.05
C VAL A 47 -39.66 -5.00 28.15
N ASN A 48 -38.74 -5.73 28.56
CA ASN A 48 -38.79 -7.11 29.13
C ASN A 48 -38.12 -8.12 28.24
N SER A 49 -36.96 -8.50 28.67
CA SER A 49 -36.58 -9.73 29.35
C SER A 49 -37.16 -11.02 28.75
N LEU A 50 -36.23 -11.87 28.52
CA LEU A 50 -36.19 -13.33 28.55
C LEU A 50 -35.68 -13.92 27.25
N GLY A 51 -34.43 -14.43 27.37
CA GLY A 51 -33.84 -15.39 26.47
C GLY A 51 -34.56 -16.77 26.54
N PRO A 52 -34.02 -17.86 26.07
CA PRO A 52 -32.61 -18.19 25.86
C PRO A 52 -32.33 -18.91 24.52
N ALA A 53 -31.03 -19.10 24.32
CA ALA A 53 -30.40 -20.18 23.58
C ALA A 53 -30.87 -20.46 22.14
N ASN A 54 -29.97 -20.32 21.20
CA ASN A 54 -29.50 -21.47 20.45
C ASN A 54 -28.30 -21.11 19.56
N GLU A 55 -27.27 -21.76 19.84
CA GLU A 55 -26.44 -22.68 19.05
C GLU A 55 -26.38 -22.44 17.53
N GLY A 56 -25.15 -22.36 17.04
CA GLY A 56 -24.80 -22.78 15.71
C GLY A 56 -24.73 -21.66 14.70
N GLY A 57 -23.85 -20.72 14.91
CA GLY A 57 -23.35 -19.88 13.82
C GLY A 57 -21.89 -20.19 13.65
N ALA A 58 -21.54 -20.77 12.51
CA ALA A 58 -20.18 -20.92 12.08
C ALA A 58 -19.42 -19.62 12.35
N ASN A 59 -18.42 -19.70 13.18
CA ASN A 59 -17.51 -18.61 13.47
C ASN A 59 -16.66 -18.38 12.22
N GLU A 60 -17.22 -17.71 11.22
CA GLU A 60 -16.42 -16.99 10.24
C GLU A 60 -15.68 -15.94 11.06
N ALA A 61 -14.45 -16.29 11.42
CA ALA A 61 -13.51 -15.36 12.00
C ALA A 61 -13.32 -14.25 10.97
N ALA A 62 -14.18 -13.24 11.04
CA ALA A 62 -13.94 -11.99 10.36
C ALA A 62 -12.54 -11.55 10.76
N ALA A 63 -11.62 -11.53 9.82
CA ALA A 63 -10.24 -11.15 10.04
C ALA A 63 -10.23 -9.74 10.63
N GLN A 64 -10.09 -9.65 11.95
CA GLN A 64 -10.14 -8.37 12.66
C GLN A 64 -8.93 -7.55 12.23
N SER A 65 -9.20 -6.47 11.50
CA SER A 65 -8.18 -5.50 11.19
C SER A 65 -7.76 -4.78 12.45
N THR A 66 -6.49 -4.83 12.78
CA THR A 66 -5.88 -4.11 13.90
C THR A 66 -4.92 -3.06 13.38
N VAL A 67 -4.60 -2.07 14.19
CA VAL A 67 -3.51 -1.12 13.93
C VAL A 67 -2.26 -1.58 14.68
N SER A 68 -1.13 -1.59 13.98
CA SER A 68 0.15 -2.05 14.51
C SER A 68 1.28 -1.30 13.81
N ARG A 69 2.43 -1.20 14.45
CA ARG A 69 3.67 -0.73 13.80
C ARG A 69 4.54 -1.88 13.30
N SER A 70 4.02 -3.08 13.40
CA SER A 70 4.76 -4.29 13.03
C SER A 70 4.05 -5.01 11.88
N ILE A 71 4.83 -5.47 10.92
CA ILE A 71 4.36 -6.32 9.83
C ILE A 71 4.03 -7.70 10.40
N PRO A 72 2.90 -8.31 10.03
CA PRO A 72 2.48 -9.63 10.54
C PRO A 72 3.51 -10.72 10.31
N ALA A 73 3.69 -11.58 11.32
CA ALA A 73 4.69 -12.65 11.30
C ALA A 73 4.52 -13.64 10.14
N ALA A 74 3.29 -13.86 9.67
CA ALA A 74 3.01 -14.72 8.52
C ALA A 74 3.72 -14.25 7.24
N MET A 75 4.00 -12.95 7.13
CA MET A 75 4.70 -12.37 5.99
C MET A 75 6.22 -12.40 6.14
N HIS A 76 6.77 -12.67 7.33
CA HIS A 76 8.21 -12.64 7.55
C HIS A 76 8.93 -13.71 6.73
N GLY A 77 10.12 -13.39 6.27
CA GLY A 77 10.98 -14.30 5.54
C GLY A 77 11.53 -13.71 4.25
N ARG A 78 12.04 -14.60 3.40
CA ARG A 78 12.62 -14.27 2.10
C ARG A 78 11.61 -14.55 1.00
N TRP A 79 11.45 -13.58 0.14
CA TRP A 79 10.51 -13.61 -0.98
C TRP A 79 11.23 -13.17 -2.25
N ALA A 80 10.91 -13.77 -3.38
CA ALA A 80 11.61 -13.47 -4.62
C ALA A 80 10.66 -13.37 -5.81
N LEU A 81 10.99 -12.48 -6.75
CA LEU A 81 10.29 -12.35 -8.03
C LEU A 81 10.60 -13.54 -8.93
N THR A 82 11.83 -14.05 -8.87
CA THR A 82 12.28 -15.22 -9.64
C THR A 82 12.96 -16.24 -8.73
N PRO A 83 12.97 -17.53 -9.06
CA PRO A 83 13.70 -18.53 -8.29
C PRO A 83 15.20 -18.23 -8.15
N ALA A 84 15.81 -17.59 -9.14
CA ALA A 84 17.21 -17.21 -9.11
C ALA A 84 17.54 -16.21 -7.99
N ASP A 85 16.62 -15.30 -7.66
CA ASP A 85 16.80 -14.33 -6.57
C ASP A 85 16.87 -15.01 -5.21
N CYS A 86 16.25 -16.19 -5.04
CA CYS A 86 16.34 -16.97 -3.80
C CYS A 86 17.72 -17.58 -3.58
N THR A 87 18.41 -17.95 -4.65
CA THR A 87 19.62 -18.79 -4.60
C THR A 87 20.91 -18.04 -4.93
N SER A 88 20.81 -16.80 -5.43
CA SER A 88 22.00 -16.01 -5.74
C SER A 88 22.87 -15.74 -4.49
N THR A 89 24.15 -16.07 -4.61
CA THR A 89 25.18 -15.77 -3.61
C THR A 89 26.11 -14.63 -4.04
N ARG A 90 25.90 -14.07 -5.25
CA ARG A 90 26.75 -13.04 -5.84
C ARG A 90 26.37 -11.62 -5.45
N GLY A 91 25.31 -11.44 -4.65
CA GLY A 91 24.81 -10.14 -4.28
C GLY A 91 24.08 -9.41 -5.42
N ASP A 92 23.57 -10.14 -6.39
CA ASP A 92 22.88 -9.60 -7.57
C ASP A 92 21.37 -9.93 -7.60
N ALA A 93 20.80 -10.38 -6.48
CA ALA A 93 19.39 -10.76 -6.33
C ALA A 93 18.48 -9.52 -6.27
N LYS A 94 18.31 -8.83 -7.38
CA LYS A 94 17.52 -7.58 -7.46
C LYS A 94 16.03 -7.78 -7.18
N GLY A 95 15.50 -8.96 -7.41
CA GLY A 95 14.12 -9.33 -7.12
C GLY A 95 13.91 -9.91 -5.72
N LEU A 96 14.93 -9.92 -4.84
CA LEU A 96 14.80 -10.42 -3.47
C LEU A 96 14.20 -9.36 -2.56
N LEU A 97 13.18 -9.75 -1.81
CA LEU A 97 12.58 -8.99 -0.72
C LEU A 97 12.71 -9.80 0.58
N ILE A 98 13.27 -9.21 1.61
CA ILE A 98 13.30 -9.77 2.97
C ILE A 98 12.34 -8.96 3.83
N VAL A 99 11.35 -9.63 4.39
CA VAL A 99 10.34 -9.05 5.26
C VAL A 99 10.64 -9.43 6.71
N SER A 100 10.73 -8.45 7.59
CA SER A 100 10.79 -8.62 9.03
C SER A 100 9.67 -7.85 9.72
N ALA A 101 9.62 -7.89 11.04
CA ALA A 101 8.60 -7.19 11.81
C ALA A 101 8.57 -5.67 11.57
N ASP A 102 9.71 -5.08 11.30
CA ASP A 102 9.95 -3.64 11.28
C ASP A 102 10.46 -3.09 9.95
N GLN A 103 10.66 -3.94 8.95
CA GLN A 103 11.19 -3.47 7.66
C GLN A 103 10.94 -4.41 6.49
N LEU A 104 10.97 -3.79 5.31
CA LEU A 104 11.07 -4.40 4.00
C LEU A 104 12.48 -4.12 3.48
N LYS A 105 13.32 -5.16 3.31
CA LYS A 105 14.68 -5.00 2.78
C LYS A 105 14.73 -5.49 1.34
N PHE A 106 15.06 -4.58 0.44
CA PHE A 106 15.29 -4.81 -0.97
C PHE A 106 16.79 -4.87 -1.29
N TYR A 107 17.13 -5.04 -2.54
CA TYR A 107 18.51 -5.06 -3.02
C TYR A 107 19.29 -3.78 -2.67
N GLU A 108 18.71 -2.61 -2.94
CA GLU A 108 19.37 -1.30 -2.81
C GLU A 108 18.65 -0.37 -1.83
N SER A 109 17.58 -0.83 -1.17
CA SER A 109 16.81 0.01 -0.27
C SER A 109 16.20 -0.74 0.89
N VAL A 110 15.83 0.01 1.91
CA VAL A 110 15.09 -0.47 3.07
C VAL A 110 13.90 0.44 3.32
N GLY A 111 12.71 -0.17 3.41
CA GLY A 111 11.48 0.51 3.80
C GLY A 111 11.09 0.14 5.22
N LYS A 112 10.77 1.14 6.05
CA LYS A 112 10.26 0.95 7.42
C LYS A 112 8.89 1.59 7.56
N PRO A 113 7.96 1.00 8.33
CA PRO A 113 6.71 1.67 8.64
C PRO A 113 6.94 3.09 9.14
N ALA A 114 6.31 4.06 8.48
CA ALA A 114 6.42 5.49 8.86
C ALA A 114 5.42 5.88 9.95
N GLY A 115 4.48 4.99 10.27
CA GLY A 115 3.43 5.17 11.25
C GLY A 115 2.79 3.84 11.59
N GLU A 116 1.52 3.91 11.95
CA GLU A 116 0.71 2.71 12.19
C GLU A 116 0.28 2.09 10.86
N LEU A 117 0.36 0.77 10.79
CA LEU A 117 -0.14 -0.04 9.69
C LEU A 117 -1.54 -0.56 10.06
N LYS A 118 -2.42 -0.60 9.08
CA LYS A 118 -3.64 -1.39 9.16
C LYS A 118 -3.28 -2.84 8.83
N THR A 119 -3.43 -3.75 9.78
CA THR A 119 -2.98 -5.12 9.65
C THR A 119 -4.10 -6.13 9.85
N SER A 120 -3.97 -7.29 9.22
CA SER A 120 -4.69 -8.53 9.49
C SER A 120 -3.68 -9.67 9.52
N PRO A 121 -4.05 -10.93 9.80
CA PRO A 121 -3.11 -12.04 9.76
C PRO A 121 -2.37 -12.18 8.42
N ASP A 122 -2.99 -11.78 7.33
CA ASP A 122 -2.53 -11.95 5.94
C ASP A 122 -2.37 -10.63 5.16
N SER A 123 -2.51 -9.48 5.80
CA SER A 123 -2.34 -8.18 5.17
C SER A 123 -1.66 -7.15 6.07
N ALA A 124 -0.96 -6.18 5.44
CA ALA A 124 -0.42 -5.01 6.09
C ALA A 124 -0.40 -3.85 5.10
N THR A 125 -1.02 -2.73 5.47
CA THR A 125 -1.09 -1.55 4.61
C THR A 125 -0.77 -0.29 5.38
N GLY A 126 -0.09 0.65 4.74
CA GLY A 126 0.25 1.95 5.33
C GLY A 126 1.44 2.62 4.66
N ASP A 127 1.86 3.73 5.25
CA ASP A 127 3.00 4.49 4.75
C ASP A 127 4.32 3.90 5.22
N PHE A 128 5.26 3.81 4.29
CA PHE A 128 6.64 3.39 4.54
C PHE A 128 7.62 4.49 4.18
N ALA A 129 8.61 4.69 5.02
CA ALA A 129 9.77 5.53 4.77
C ALA A 129 10.90 4.65 4.24
N PHE A 130 11.39 4.97 3.06
CA PHE A 130 12.46 4.26 2.38
C PHE A 130 13.76 5.03 2.45
N THR A 131 14.85 4.28 2.53
CA THR A 131 16.22 4.78 2.39
C THR A 131 16.98 3.89 1.42
N GLY A 132 17.74 4.47 0.52
CA GLY A 132 18.57 3.73 -0.45
C GLY A 132 19.34 4.70 -1.33
N GLU A 133 20.54 4.31 -1.77
CA GLU A 133 21.39 5.11 -2.67
C GLU A 133 21.60 6.57 -2.24
N GLY A 134 21.63 6.81 -0.93
CA GLY A 134 21.77 8.15 -0.37
C GLY A 134 20.49 9.00 -0.40
N MET A 135 19.36 8.45 -0.82
CA MET A 135 18.06 9.12 -0.89
C MET A 135 17.09 8.63 0.18
N ASN A 136 16.11 9.47 0.48
CA ASN A 136 14.98 9.13 1.33
C ASN A 136 13.68 9.48 0.61
N TRP A 137 12.70 8.60 0.68
CA TRP A 137 11.37 8.83 0.10
C TRP A 137 10.28 8.13 0.92
N LYS A 138 9.04 8.39 0.60
CA LYS A 138 7.89 7.70 1.20
C LYS A 138 7.03 7.10 0.09
N LYS A 139 6.44 5.94 0.38
CA LYS A 139 5.42 5.31 -0.44
C LYS A 139 4.37 4.66 0.45
N TYR A 140 3.15 4.62 -0.02
CA TYR A 140 2.13 3.76 0.55
C TYR A 140 2.34 2.34 0.02
N GLU A 141 2.36 1.38 0.92
CA GLU A 141 2.56 -0.03 0.63
C GLU A 141 1.35 -0.84 1.08
N ALA A 142 0.93 -1.76 0.24
CA ALA A 142 -0.02 -2.81 0.58
C ALA A 142 0.65 -4.16 0.37
N LEU A 143 0.69 -4.96 1.41
CA LEU A 143 1.21 -6.32 1.43
C LEU A 143 0.07 -7.28 1.69
N GLU A 144 -0.08 -8.31 0.88
CA GLU A 144 -1.11 -9.33 1.02
C GLU A 144 -0.56 -10.72 0.76
N LEU A 145 -0.92 -11.69 1.60
CA LEU A 145 -0.66 -13.10 1.34
C LEU A 145 -1.83 -13.69 0.54
N GLN A 146 -1.54 -14.14 -0.67
CA GLN A 146 -2.51 -14.73 -1.58
C GLN A 146 -2.00 -16.07 -2.11
N GLY A 147 -2.64 -17.18 -1.76
CA GLY A 147 -2.27 -18.50 -2.25
C GLY A 147 -0.80 -18.89 -1.99
N GLY A 148 -0.26 -18.51 -0.83
CA GLY A 148 1.14 -18.77 -0.47
C GLY A 148 2.17 -17.85 -1.14
N LYS A 149 1.72 -16.85 -1.87
CA LYS A 149 2.54 -15.79 -2.47
C LYS A 149 2.36 -14.49 -1.70
N LEU A 150 3.34 -13.61 -1.75
CA LEU A 150 3.24 -12.25 -1.25
C LEU A 150 2.99 -11.31 -2.43
N VAL A 151 1.83 -10.66 -2.43
CA VAL A 151 1.53 -9.57 -3.35
C VAL A 151 1.86 -8.26 -2.66
N ARG A 152 2.72 -7.46 -3.27
CA ARG A 152 3.08 -6.13 -2.79
C ARG A 152 2.63 -5.11 -3.82
N THR A 153 1.84 -4.15 -3.40
CA THR A 153 1.43 -3.01 -4.25
C THR A 153 1.97 -1.73 -3.63
N GLU A 154 2.66 -0.94 -4.44
CA GLU A 154 3.19 0.37 -4.06
C GLU A 154 2.45 1.50 -4.78
N SER A 155 2.41 2.68 -4.17
CA SER A 155 1.92 3.91 -4.81
C SER A 155 3.01 4.63 -5.61
N ASP A 156 2.62 5.58 -6.44
CA ASP A 156 3.44 6.58 -7.12
C ASP A 156 4.64 6.06 -7.95
N PRO A 157 4.36 5.40 -9.08
CA PRO A 157 3.08 4.99 -9.64
C PRO A 157 2.56 3.72 -8.99
N MET A 158 1.26 3.49 -9.06
CA MET A 158 0.69 2.24 -8.55
C MET A 158 1.21 1.05 -9.35
N THR A 159 1.92 0.18 -8.67
CA THR A 159 2.55 -1.01 -9.28
C THR A 159 2.46 -2.19 -8.33
N SER A 160 2.13 -3.36 -8.86
CA SER A 160 2.02 -4.59 -8.07
C SER A 160 3.08 -5.61 -8.48
N PHE A 161 3.63 -6.29 -7.49
CA PHE A 161 4.64 -7.33 -7.62
C PHE A 161 4.16 -8.59 -6.91
N THR A 162 4.34 -9.74 -7.53
CA THR A 162 4.01 -11.03 -6.92
C THR A 162 5.28 -11.82 -6.66
N TYR A 163 5.53 -12.12 -5.41
CA TYR A 163 6.71 -12.83 -4.94
C TYR A 163 6.36 -14.26 -4.54
N ALA A 164 7.25 -15.19 -4.82
CA ALA A 164 7.21 -16.53 -4.28
C ALA A 164 8.08 -16.60 -3.00
N ARG A 165 7.68 -17.42 -2.02
CA ARG A 165 8.48 -17.64 -0.83
C ARG A 165 9.73 -18.44 -1.18
N CYS A 166 10.89 -17.99 -0.74
CA CYS A 166 12.11 -18.77 -0.87
C CYS A 166 12.06 -19.97 0.10
N THR A 167 12.26 -21.16 -0.43
CA THR A 167 12.57 -22.35 0.36
C THR A 167 14.08 -22.34 0.64
N SER A 168 14.45 -22.36 1.92
CA SER A 168 15.86 -22.48 2.37
C SER A 168 16.46 -23.79 1.96
#